data_c00f54963b8960a4385739fd20befaa0
#
_entry.id   c00f54963b8960a4385739fd20befaa0
#
_cell.length_a   1.000
_cell.length_b   1.000
_cell.length_c   1.000
_cell.angle_alpha   90.00
_cell.angle_beta   90.00
_cell.angle_gamma   90.00
#
_symmetry.space_group_name_H-M   'P 1'
#
loop_
_entity.id
_entity.type
_entity.pdbx_description
1 polymer ?
#
loop_
_entity_poly.entity_id
_entity_poly.type
_entity_poly.pdbx_seq_one_letter_code
_entity_poly.pdbx_strand_id
1 'polypeptide(L)'
;RYDGPAHLLTLAPTRAGKGVGTVIPNLLTVPRSVLVIDPKGENARIAGEARKRFGAVHILDPFGVTGLPASAYNPLGRLDAESLDLGEDAASLSEALVMDPPGQQSDAHWNEEAKALLSGLIMFAVAHEDQDRKTLATVREYLTLPPEKFRALLELMQDSTAAGGLIARAANRFLGKSDREAASVMSSAQRHTHFLDSPRIVAATARSDFQFSALRHDLTSIFLVLPP
;
A
#
# COMPACT_ATOMS: atom_id res chain seq x y z
N ARG A 1 30.22 -9.05 -16.78
CA ARG A 1 28.81 -9.32 -16.45
C ARG A 1 28.73 -10.50 -15.52
N TYR A 2 27.99 -10.37 -14.43
CA TYR A 2 27.74 -11.49 -13.53
C TYR A 2 26.45 -12.21 -13.95
N ASP A 3 26.56 -13.51 -14.19
CA ASP A 3 25.45 -14.39 -14.62
C ASP A 3 25.14 -15.51 -13.61
N GLY A 4 25.71 -15.42 -12.39
CA GLY A 4 25.49 -16.40 -11.33
C GLY A 4 24.16 -16.23 -10.60
N PRO A 5 23.76 -17.21 -9.76
CA PRO A 5 22.50 -17.19 -9.01
C PRO A 5 22.56 -16.38 -7.72
N ALA A 6 23.73 -15.92 -7.29
CA ALA A 6 23.89 -15.19 -6.04
C ALA A 6 23.43 -13.72 -6.13
N HIS A 7 23.00 -13.17 -5.00
CA HIS A 7 22.68 -11.75 -4.90
C HIS A 7 23.95 -10.90 -4.91
N LEU A 8 23.88 -9.73 -5.55
CA LEU A 8 24.94 -8.73 -5.53
C LEU A 8 24.45 -7.50 -4.76
N LEU A 9 25.27 -7.02 -3.83
CA LEU A 9 25.00 -5.79 -3.09
C LEU A 9 26.09 -4.75 -3.43
N THR A 10 25.64 -3.57 -3.89
CA THR A 10 26.52 -2.43 -4.14
C THR A 10 26.34 -1.37 -3.07
N LEU A 11 27.37 -1.12 -2.29
CA LEU A 11 27.42 -0.07 -1.27
C LEU A 11 28.44 1.00 -1.67
N ALA A 12 27.99 2.24 -1.73
CA ALA A 12 28.87 3.37 -2.02
C ALA A 12 28.26 4.67 -1.48
N PRO A 13 29.05 5.65 -1.07
CA PRO A 13 28.56 6.94 -0.57
C PRO A 13 27.78 7.71 -1.63
N THR A 14 27.09 8.76 -1.20
CA THR A 14 26.41 9.69 -2.10
C THR A 14 27.40 10.29 -3.07
N ARG A 15 27.01 10.48 -4.34
CA ARG A 15 27.85 11.01 -5.44
C ARG A 15 29.03 10.12 -5.88
N ALA A 16 29.10 8.87 -5.42
CA ALA A 16 30.14 7.91 -5.88
C ALA A 16 29.85 7.30 -7.27
N GLY A 17 28.87 7.80 -8.00
CA GLY A 17 28.58 7.35 -9.36
C GLY A 17 27.75 6.05 -9.45
N LYS A 18 27.12 5.53 -8.34
CA LYS A 18 26.28 4.33 -8.38
C LYS A 18 25.21 4.36 -9.48
N GLY A 19 24.54 5.51 -9.63
CA GLY A 19 23.47 5.70 -10.63
C GLY A 19 23.99 5.46 -12.04
N VAL A 20 25.02 6.22 -12.42
CA VAL A 20 25.56 6.20 -13.80
C VAL A 20 26.43 4.98 -14.09
N GLY A 21 27.12 4.43 -13.08
CA GLY A 21 28.06 3.31 -13.26
C GLY A 21 27.44 1.93 -13.09
N THR A 22 26.35 1.81 -12.33
CA THR A 22 25.74 0.51 -12.03
C THR A 22 24.24 0.49 -12.35
N VAL A 23 23.44 1.40 -11.81
CA VAL A 23 21.96 1.32 -11.92
C VAL A 23 21.53 1.50 -13.37
N ILE A 24 21.86 2.63 -14.00
CA ILE A 24 21.45 2.96 -15.38
C ILE A 24 21.95 1.92 -16.39
N PRO A 25 23.25 1.51 -16.41
CA PRO A 25 23.69 0.48 -17.32
C PRO A 25 22.94 -0.85 -17.18
N ASN A 26 22.65 -1.29 -15.95
CA ASN A 26 21.85 -2.50 -15.72
C ASN A 26 20.42 -2.33 -16.22
N LEU A 27 19.77 -1.20 -15.94
CA LEU A 27 18.43 -0.92 -16.46
C LEU A 27 18.38 -0.95 -17.99
N LEU A 28 19.41 -0.43 -18.65
CA LEU A 28 19.47 -0.37 -20.10
C LEU A 28 19.84 -1.70 -20.77
N THR A 29 20.57 -2.62 -20.11
CA THR A 29 21.17 -3.77 -20.81
C THR A 29 20.71 -5.12 -20.31
N VAL A 30 20.16 -5.22 -19.10
CA VAL A 30 19.85 -6.52 -18.47
C VAL A 30 18.37 -6.87 -18.64
N PRO A 31 18.01 -7.96 -19.36
CA PRO A 31 16.64 -8.42 -19.55
C PRO A 31 16.17 -9.20 -18.32
N ARG A 32 15.87 -8.50 -17.23
CA ARG A 32 15.34 -9.05 -15.98
C ARG A 32 14.24 -8.14 -15.45
N SER A 33 13.31 -8.70 -14.68
CA SER A 33 12.36 -7.89 -13.91
C SER A 33 13.09 -6.98 -12.93
N VAL A 34 12.60 -5.76 -12.74
CA VAL A 34 13.19 -4.78 -11.85
C VAL A 34 12.12 -4.02 -11.06
N LEU A 35 12.42 -3.79 -9.79
CA LEU A 35 11.71 -2.83 -8.95
C LEU A 35 12.70 -1.72 -8.58
N VAL A 36 12.38 -0.49 -8.93
CA VAL A 36 13.27 0.67 -8.77
C VAL A 36 12.61 1.70 -7.86
N ILE A 37 13.23 1.99 -6.72
CA ILE A 37 12.86 3.13 -5.88
C ILE A 37 13.55 4.36 -6.48
N ASP A 38 12.78 5.27 -7.06
CA ASP A 38 13.25 6.40 -7.88
C ASP A 38 12.61 7.74 -7.46
N PRO A 39 12.92 8.25 -6.25
CA PRO A 39 12.23 9.43 -5.71
C PRO A 39 12.24 10.66 -6.61
N LYS A 40 13.26 10.78 -7.45
CA LYS A 40 13.42 11.90 -8.40
C LYS A 40 12.90 11.61 -9.81
N GLY A 41 12.49 10.37 -10.09
CA GLY A 41 12.04 9.94 -11.42
C GLY A 41 13.15 9.94 -12.49
N GLU A 42 14.43 10.04 -12.10
CA GLU A 42 15.55 10.11 -13.05
C GLU A 42 15.72 8.79 -13.81
N ASN A 43 15.65 7.66 -13.09
CA ASN A 43 15.80 6.34 -13.71
C ASN A 43 14.62 6.02 -14.64
N ALA A 44 13.41 6.38 -14.25
CA ALA A 44 12.21 6.20 -15.08
C ALA A 44 12.32 7.00 -16.39
N ARG A 45 12.74 8.27 -16.31
CA ARG A 45 12.95 9.11 -17.52
C ARG A 45 14.04 8.58 -18.44
N ILE A 46 15.16 8.10 -17.88
CA ILE A 46 16.31 7.64 -18.67
C ILE A 46 16.07 6.26 -19.27
N ALA A 47 15.53 5.33 -18.49
CA ALA A 47 15.49 3.92 -18.86
C ALA A 47 14.09 3.39 -19.16
N GLY A 48 13.02 4.06 -18.75
CA GLY A 48 11.65 3.56 -18.86
C GLY A 48 11.27 3.16 -20.28
N GLU A 49 11.49 4.05 -21.26
CA GLU A 49 11.18 3.75 -22.66
C GLU A 49 12.04 2.61 -23.21
N ALA A 50 13.34 2.63 -22.91
CA ALA A 50 14.25 1.59 -23.37
C ALA A 50 13.93 0.20 -22.80
N ARG A 51 13.33 0.14 -21.62
CA ARG A 51 12.95 -1.13 -20.97
C ARG A 51 11.73 -1.79 -21.60
N LYS A 52 10.90 -1.07 -22.32
CA LYS A 52 9.76 -1.65 -23.06
C LYS A 52 10.17 -2.77 -24.03
N ARG A 53 11.42 -2.74 -24.52
CA ARG A 53 11.95 -3.83 -25.36
C ARG A 53 12.10 -5.16 -24.62
N PHE A 54 12.14 -5.15 -23.28
CA PHE A 54 12.24 -6.36 -22.48
C PHE A 54 10.87 -6.86 -22.00
N GLY A 55 9.92 -5.94 -21.77
CA GLY A 55 8.59 -6.29 -21.26
C GLY A 55 7.81 -5.08 -20.78
N ALA A 56 6.80 -5.30 -19.96
CA ALA A 56 5.94 -4.26 -19.41
C ALA A 56 6.71 -3.27 -18.53
N VAL A 57 6.32 -1.99 -18.61
CA VAL A 57 6.91 -0.91 -17.81
C VAL A 57 5.79 -0.14 -17.11
N HIS A 58 5.85 -0.07 -15.79
CA HIS A 58 4.88 0.63 -14.95
C HIS A 58 5.61 1.68 -14.10
N ILE A 59 5.04 2.88 -14.03
CA ILE A 59 5.60 4.00 -13.29
C ILE A 59 4.55 4.47 -12.31
N LEU A 60 4.73 4.17 -11.03
CA LEU A 60 3.90 4.71 -9.95
C LEU A 60 4.42 6.09 -9.59
N ASP A 61 3.79 7.12 -10.15
CA ASP A 61 4.16 8.54 -10.00
C ASP A 61 2.93 9.39 -9.69
N PRO A 62 2.39 9.31 -8.46
CA PRO A 62 1.20 10.07 -8.09
C PRO A 62 1.34 11.58 -8.24
N PHE A 63 2.58 12.08 -8.14
CA PHE A 63 2.86 13.50 -8.12
C PHE A 63 3.28 14.08 -9.47
N GLY A 64 3.42 13.23 -10.51
CA GLY A 64 3.79 13.65 -11.84
C GLY A 64 5.24 14.15 -11.98
N VAL A 65 6.13 13.68 -11.10
CA VAL A 65 7.55 14.08 -11.06
C VAL A 65 8.28 13.77 -12.37
N THR A 66 7.91 12.66 -13.01
CA THR A 66 8.55 12.22 -14.26
C THR A 66 8.03 12.96 -15.48
N GLY A 67 6.80 13.46 -15.46
CA GLY A 67 6.06 13.93 -16.64
C GLY A 67 5.66 12.82 -17.61
N LEU A 68 5.86 11.54 -17.24
CA LEU A 68 5.48 10.36 -18.03
C LEU A 68 4.09 9.87 -17.62
N PRO A 69 3.39 9.08 -18.49
CA PRO A 69 2.16 8.41 -18.09
C PRO A 69 2.34 7.55 -16.84
N ALA A 70 1.54 7.81 -15.80
CA ALA A 70 1.61 7.08 -14.54
C ALA A 70 0.66 5.88 -14.54
N SER A 71 1.10 4.80 -13.94
CA SER A 71 0.29 3.63 -13.58
C SER A 71 -0.31 3.78 -12.18
N ALA A 72 -1.41 3.09 -11.93
CA ALA A 72 -2.06 2.98 -10.64
C ALA A 72 -1.91 1.57 -10.07
N TYR A 73 -2.00 1.45 -8.74
CA TYR A 73 -2.02 0.18 -8.04
C TYR A 73 -2.91 0.25 -6.82
N ASN A 74 -3.97 -0.53 -6.80
CA ASN A 74 -4.89 -0.67 -5.66
C ASN A 74 -4.44 -1.84 -4.77
N PRO A 75 -3.98 -1.59 -3.53
CA PRO A 75 -3.57 -2.65 -2.63
C PRO A 75 -4.68 -3.65 -2.27
N LEU A 76 -5.96 -3.18 -2.25
CA LEU A 76 -7.10 -4.03 -1.97
C LEU A 76 -7.56 -4.84 -3.18
N GLY A 77 -7.15 -4.46 -4.39
CA GLY A 77 -7.64 -5.06 -5.64
C GLY A 77 -7.27 -6.54 -5.83
N ARG A 78 -6.31 -7.06 -5.05
CA ARG A 78 -5.93 -8.48 -5.03
C ARG A 78 -6.60 -9.30 -3.92
N LEU A 79 -7.26 -8.65 -2.96
CA LEU A 79 -7.89 -9.33 -1.84
C LEU A 79 -9.22 -9.94 -2.29
N ASP A 80 -9.43 -11.19 -1.90
CA ASP A 80 -10.63 -11.96 -2.21
C ASP A 80 -11.45 -12.16 -0.92
N ALA A 81 -12.72 -11.75 -0.98
CA ALA A 81 -13.65 -11.87 0.16
C ALA A 81 -13.87 -13.32 0.60
N GLU A 82 -13.73 -14.28 -0.31
CA GLU A 82 -13.94 -15.71 -0.07
C GLU A 82 -12.63 -16.42 0.36
N SER A 83 -11.49 -15.74 0.30
CA SER A 83 -10.20 -16.32 0.69
C SER A 83 -10.11 -16.54 2.20
N LEU A 84 -9.56 -17.68 2.59
CA LEU A 84 -9.21 -17.95 3.98
C LEU A 84 -8.09 -17.03 4.50
N ASP A 85 -7.28 -16.46 3.58
CA ASP A 85 -6.14 -15.59 3.90
C ASP A 85 -6.55 -14.11 4.02
N LEU A 86 -7.86 -13.76 3.85
CA LEU A 86 -8.31 -12.37 3.89
C LEU A 86 -7.92 -11.66 5.20
N GLY A 87 -7.99 -12.37 6.33
CA GLY A 87 -7.62 -11.81 7.63
C GLY A 87 -6.14 -11.44 7.71
N GLU A 88 -5.27 -12.33 7.27
CA GLU A 88 -3.81 -12.17 7.26
C GLU A 88 -3.38 -11.09 6.25
N ASP A 89 -3.99 -11.06 5.08
CA ASP A 89 -3.75 -10.04 4.06
C ASP A 89 -4.16 -8.64 4.55
N ALA A 90 -5.33 -8.52 5.18
CA ALA A 90 -5.79 -7.27 5.78
C ALA A 90 -4.91 -6.82 6.95
N ALA A 91 -4.45 -7.76 7.79
CA ALA A 91 -3.51 -7.47 8.86
C ALA A 91 -2.16 -6.98 8.31
N SER A 92 -1.62 -7.64 7.27
CA SER A 92 -0.37 -7.22 6.63
C SER A 92 -0.45 -5.81 6.02
N LEU A 93 -1.60 -5.45 5.43
CA LEU A 93 -1.82 -4.08 4.93
C LEU A 93 -1.90 -3.08 6.08
N SER A 94 -2.57 -3.43 7.17
CA SER A 94 -2.68 -2.56 8.35
C SER A 94 -1.32 -2.31 9.01
N GLU A 95 -0.46 -3.33 9.08
CA GLU A 95 0.94 -3.20 9.52
C GLU A 95 1.73 -2.23 8.63
N ALA A 96 1.53 -2.30 7.31
CA ALA A 96 2.20 -1.40 6.38
C ALA A 96 1.69 0.05 6.47
N LEU A 97 0.43 0.26 6.85
CA LEU A 97 -0.16 1.58 7.02
C LEU A 97 0.25 2.24 8.33
N VAL A 98 0.32 1.45 9.42
CA VAL A 98 0.63 1.96 10.76
C VAL A 98 2.11 1.71 11.07
N MET A 99 2.94 2.69 10.73
CA MET A 99 4.39 2.60 10.97
C MET A 99 4.77 3.24 12.31
N ASP A 100 5.44 2.47 13.15
CA ASP A 100 6.04 2.96 14.39
C ASP A 100 7.44 3.52 14.12
N PRO A 101 7.71 4.80 14.41
CA PRO A 101 9.08 5.32 14.32
C PRO A 101 9.98 4.60 15.32
N PRO A 102 11.22 4.22 14.96
CA PRO A 102 12.14 3.59 15.88
C PRO A 102 12.37 4.43 17.14
N GLY A 103 12.14 3.86 18.32
CA GLY A 103 12.41 4.51 19.61
C GLY A 103 11.23 5.27 20.25
N GLN A 104 10.06 5.33 19.61
CA GLN A 104 8.85 5.90 20.21
C GLN A 104 7.92 4.76 20.69
N GLN A 105 8.05 4.37 21.95
CA GLN A 105 7.21 3.31 22.56
C GLN A 105 5.91 3.84 23.19
N SER A 106 5.73 5.17 23.30
CA SER A 106 4.58 5.76 24.00
C SER A 106 3.22 5.47 23.36
N ASP A 107 3.18 5.27 22.05
CA ASP A 107 1.95 5.10 21.28
C ASP A 107 1.73 3.66 20.81
N ALA A 108 2.63 2.71 21.14
CA ALA A 108 2.60 1.34 20.62
C ALA A 108 1.24 0.65 20.85
N HIS A 109 0.65 0.82 22.05
CA HIS A 109 -0.67 0.25 22.36
C HIS A 109 -1.76 0.81 21.42
N TRP A 110 -1.79 2.12 21.22
CA TRP A 110 -2.79 2.77 20.37
C TRP A 110 -2.60 2.41 18.89
N ASN A 111 -1.36 2.22 18.46
CA ASN A 111 -1.04 1.80 17.11
C ASN A 111 -1.47 0.35 16.87
N GLU A 112 -1.26 -0.58 17.81
CA GLU A 112 -1.77 -1.96 17.70
C GLU A 112 -3.31 -2.01 17.64
N GLU A 113 -3.99 -1.19 18.43
CA GLU A 113 -5.45 -1.10 18.37
C GLU A 113 -5.93 -0.44 17.06
N ALA A 114 -5.19 0.53 16.53
CA ALA A 114 -5.47 1.14 15.23
C ALA A 114 -5.29 0.14 14.07
N LYS A 115 -4.25 -0.72 14.12
CA LYS A 115 -4.07 -1.81 13.15
C LYS A 115 -5.25 -2.77 13.15
N ALA A 116 -5.71 -3.16 14.35
CA ALA A 116 -6.87 -4.05 14.47
C ALA A 116 -8.15 -3.44 13.90
N LEU A 117 -8.40 -2.14 14.14
CA LEU A 117 -9.52 -1.42 13.55
C LEU A 117 -9.38 -1.35 12.02
N LEU A 118 -8.22 -0.94 11.52
CA LEU A 118 -7.95 -0.84 10.08
C LEU A 118 -8.12 -2.18 9.36
N SER A 119 -7.61 -3.27 9.95
CA SER A 119 -7.79 -4.62 9.40
C SER A 119 -9.28 -4.98 9.27
N GLY A 120 -10.09 -4.66 10.30
CA GLY A 120 -11.54 -4.86 10.26
C GLY A 120 -12.22 -4.05 9.16
N LEU A 121 -11.87 -2.76 9.01
CA LEU A 121 -12.44 -1.88 7.97
C LEU A 121 -12.00 -2.30 6.56
N ILE A 122 -10.76 -2.75 6.39
CA ILE A 122 -10.26 -3.30 5.11
C ILE A 122 -11.05 -4.55 4.73
N MET A 123 -11.18 -5.51 5.65
CA MET A 123 -11.97 -6.72 5.40
C MET A 123 -13.43 -6.39 5.05
N PHE A 124 -14.03 -5.42 5.75
CA PHE A 124 -15.39 -4.99 5.48
C PHE A 124 -15.51 -4.37 4.09
N ALA A 125 -14.61 -3.47 3.70
CA ALA A 125 -14.60 -2.88 2.36
C ALA A 125 -14.44 -3.95 1.26
N VAL A 126 -13.56 -4.94 1.47
CA VAL A 126 -13.36 -6.03 0.50
C VAL A 126 -14.60 -6.93 0.38
N ALA A 127 -15.29 -7.21 1.48
CA ALA A 127 -16.41 -8.15 1.50
C ALA A 127 -17.76 -7.55 1.08
N HIS A 128 -17.98 -6.25 1.35
CA HIS A 128 -19.32 -5.66 1.27
C HIS A 128 -19.45 -4.47 0.31
N GLU A 129 -18.34 -3.86 -0.12
CA GLU A 129 -18.40 -2.76 -1.07
C GLU A 129 -18.39 -3.25 -2.52
N ASP A 130 -18.90 -2.43 -3.43
CA ASP A 130 -18.80 -2.65 -4.87
C ASP A 130 -17.34 -2.54 -5.33
N GLN A 131 -17.02 -3.13 -6.48
CA GLN A 131 -15.65 -3.27 -6.96
C GLN A 131 -14.87 -1.93 -7.10
N ASP A 132 -15.55 -0.86 -7.47
CA ASP A 132 -14.99 0.49 -7.60
C ASP A 132 -14.75 1.16 -6.24
N ARG A 133 -15.39 0.68 -5.18
CA ARG A 133 -15.24 1.14 -3.81
C ARG A 133 -14.31 0.28 -2.94
N LYS A 134 -13.83 -0.86 -3.44
CA LYS A 134 -12.83 -1.68 -2.75
C LYS A 134 -11.45 -1.00 -2.78
N THR A 135 -11.31 0.12 -2.09
CA THR A 135 -10.11 0.96 -2.11
C THR A 135 -9.72 1.46 -0.72
N LEU A 136 -8.46 1.88 -0.56
CA LEU A 136 -8.02 2.53 0.67
C LEU A 136 -8.72 3.89 0.90
N ALA A 137 -9.17 4.56 -0.16
CA ALA A 137 -9.96 5.79 -0.04
C ALA A 137 -11.28 5.53 0.70
N THR A 138 -11.97 4.42 0.40
CA THR A 138 -13.18 4.01 1.13
C THR A 138 -12.89 3.73 2.61
N VAL A 139 -11.77 3.07 2.92
CA VAL A 139 -11.35 2.86 4.31
C VAL A 139 -11.10 4.20 5.02
N ARG A 140 -10.50 5.18 4.31
CA ARG A 140 -10.31 6.54 4.84
C ARG A 140 -11.64 7.25 5.06
N GLU A 141 -12.58 7.14 4.14
CA GLU A 141 -13.94 7.68 4.31
C GLU A 141 -14.62 7.14 5.57
N TYR A 142 -14.52 5.84 5.85
CA TYR A 142 -15.06 5.23 7.07
C TYR A 142 -14.48 5.88 8.33
N LEU A 143 -13.16 6.07 8.39
CA LEU A 143 -12.49 6.70 9.54
C LEU A 143 -12.84 8.17 9.75
N THR A 144 -13.39 8.84 8.73
CA THR A 144 -13.75 10.26 8.78
C THR A 144 -15.25 10.51 8.83
N LEU A 145 -16.05 9.44 8.98
CA LEU A 145 -17.49 9.56 9.19
C LEU A 145 -17.83 10.31 10.48
N PRO A 146 -18.95 11.06 10.51
CA PRO A 146 -19.50 11.55 11.76
C PRO A 146 -19.73 10.42 12.77
N PRO A 147 -19.61 10.66 14.10
CA PRO A 147 -19.67 9.61 15.11
C PRO A 147 -20.89 8.69 15.01
N GLU A 148 -22.08 9.24 14.73
CA GLU A 148 -23.31 8.44 14.59
C GLU A 148 -23.26 7.52 13.37
N LYS A 149 -22.70 7.99 12.25
CA LYS A 149 -22.55 7.19 11.03
C LYS A 149 -21.47 6.12 11.19
N PHE A 150 -20.38 6.46 11.88
CA PHE A 150 -19.33 5.48 12.18
C PHE A 150 -19.88 4.36 13.08
N ARG A 151 -20.69 4.73 14.08
CA ARG A 151 -21.36 3.74 14.94
C ARG A 151 -22.27 2.82 14.14
N ALA A 152 -23.09 3.38 13.25
CA ALA A 152 -23.96 2.58 12.37
C ALA A 152 -23.14 1.64 11.46
N LEU A 153 -21.98 2.07 10.97
CA LEU A 153 -21.04 1.21 10.23
C LEU A 153 -20.56 0.05 11.08
N LEU A 154 -20.17 0.30 12.34
CA LEU A 154 -19.74 -0.77 13.25
C LEU A 154 -20.85 -1.77 13.56
N GLU A 155 -22.10 -1.31 13.66
CA GLU A 155 -23.27 -2.18 13.82
C GLU A 155 -23.47 -3.08 12.58
N LEU A 156 -23.33 -2.53 11.36
CA LEU A 156 -23.32 -3.35 10.14
C LEU A 156 -22.17 -4.36 10.11
N MET A 157 -20.99 -3.98 10.59
CA MET A 157 -19.85 -4.89 10.71
C MET A 157 -20.10 -6.02 11.70
N GLN A 158 -20.85 -5.78 12.79
CA GLN A 158 -21.21 -6.82 13.78
C GLN A 158 -22.09 -7.92 13.17
N ASP A 159 -22.94 -7.58 12.22
CA ASP A 159 -23.84 -8.51 11.53
C ASP A 159 -23.14 -9.30 10.41
N SER A 160 -21.90 -8.96 10.08
CA SER A 160 -21.14 -9.60 9.00
C SER A 160 -20.63 -10.98 9.40
N THR A 161 -20.94 -11.99 8.61
CA THR A 161 -20.41 -13.36 8.73
C THR A 161 -19.18 -13.60 7.85
N ALA A 162 -18.82 -12.65 6.98
CA ALA A 162 -17.67 -12.75 6.09
C ALA A 162 -16.35 -12.87 6.86
N ALA A 163 -15.32 -13.35 6.18
CA ALA A 163 -14.00 -13.59 6.76
C ALA A 163 -14.06 -14.42 8.07
N GLY A 164 -14.95 -15.42 8.14
CA GLY A 164 -15.09 -16.27 9.33
C GLY A 164 -15.48 -15.50 10.61
N GLY A 165 -16.19 -14.37 10.45
CA GLY A 165 -16.62 -13.50 11.56
C GLY A 165 -15.53 -12.57 12.10
N LEU A 166 -14.38 -12.45 11.44
CA LEU A 166 -13.30 -11.53 11.86
C LEU A 166 -13.74 -10.07 11.80
N ILE A 167 -14.60 -9.70 10.84
CA ILE A 167 -15.16 -8.35 10.71
C ILE A 167 -15.98 -8.00 11.96
N ALA A 168 -16.88 -8.88 12.38
CA ALA A 168 -17.69 -8.69 13.56
C ALA A 168 -16.84 -8.58 14.85
N ARG A 169 -15.78 -9.41 14.96
CA ARG A 169 -14.86 -9.35 16.09
C ARG A 169 -14.10 -8.03 16.15
N ALA A 170 -13.67 -7.49 15.02
CA ALA A 170 -13.01 -6.19 14.95
C ALA A 170 -13.94 -5.05 15.43
N ALA A 171 -15.20 -5.05 14.97
CA ALA A 171 -16.21 -4.09 15.43
C ALA A 171 -16.46 -4.21 16.94
N ASN A 172 -16.67 -5.44 17.44
CA ASN A 172 -16.88 -5.69 18.87
C ASN A 172 -15.69 -5.24 19.74
N ARG A 173 -14.45 -5.47 19.26
CA ARG A 173 -13.24 -5.00 19.94
C ARG A 173 -13.20 -3.49 20.08
N PHE A 174 -13.63 -2.75 19.06
CA PHE A 174 -13.68 -1.29 19.08
C PHE A 174 -14.83 -0.79 19.97
N LEU A 175 -16.02 -1.33 19.82
CA LEU A 175 -17.22 -0.95 20.59
C LEU A 175 -17.10 -1.26 22.07
N GLY A 176 -16.31 -2.26 22.46
CA GLY A 176 -16.02 -2.60 23.86
C GLY A 176 -15.06 -1.64 24.58
N LYS A 177 -14.53 -0.64 23.89
CA LYS A 177 -13.62 0.35 24.48
C LYS A 177 -14.37 1.46 25.20
N SER A 178 -13.73 2.05 26.21
CA SER A 178 -14.20 3.32 26.77
C SER A 178 -14.11 4.44 25.71
N ASP A 179 -14.92 5.49 25.87
CA ASP A 179 -14.93 6.64 24.93
C ASP A 179 -13.52 7.24 24.74
N ARG A 180 -12.73 7.30 25.82
CA ARG A 180 -11.37 7.82 25.78
C ARG A 180 -10.42 6.94 24.97
N GLU A 181 -10.51 5.64 25.14
CA GLU A 181 -9.71 4.67 24.38
C GLU A 181 -10.12 4.67 22.92
N ALA A 182 -11.42 4.63 22.62
CA ALA A 182 -11.94 4.69 21.25
C ALA A 182 -11.47 5.97 20.52
N ALA A 183 -11.48 7.11 21.19
CA ALA A 183 -10.97 8.37 20.63
C ALA A 183 -9.46 8.30 20.34
N SER A 184 -8.66 7.67 21.20
CA SER A 184 -7.22 7.52 21.00
C SER A 184 -6.90 6.58 19.83
N VAL A 185 -7.62 5.46 19.71
CA VAL A 185 -7.49 4.50 18.61
C VAL A 185 -7.89 5.16 17.29
N MET A 186 -9.03 5.87 17.26
CA MET A 186 -9.49 6.59 16.08
C MET A 186 -8.47 7.65 15.65
N SER A 187 -7.94 8.44 16.59
CA SER A 187 -6.93 9.45 16.30
C SER A 187 -5.66 8.84 15.71
N SER A 188 -5.21 7.68 16.24
CA SER A 188 -4.07 6.97 15.70
C SER A 188 -4.35 6.47 14.28
N ALA A 189 -5.48 5.81 14.04
CA ALA A 189 -5.87 5.32 12.72
C ALA A 189 -5.97 6.46 11.69
N GLN A 190 -6.58 7.58 12.06
CA GLN A 190 -6.69 8.77 11.21
C GLN A 190 -5.33 9.39 10.88
N ARG A 191 -4.43 9.46 11.86
CA ARG A 191 -3.07 9.99 11.68
C ARG A 191 -2.28 9.19 10.66
N HIS A 192 -2.29 7.87 10.78
CA HIS A 192 -1.53 6.98 9.90
C HIS A 192 -2.11 6.86 8.48
N THR A 193 -3.38 7.22 8.31
CA THR A 193 -4.05 7.19 6.99
C THR A 193 -4.25 8.57 6.37
N HIS A 194 -3.71 9.64 6.99
CA HIS A 194 -3.91 11.02 6.53
C HIS A 194 -3.42 11.28 5.09
N PHE A 195 -2.39 10.57 4.64
CA PHE A 195 -1.89 10.69 3.27
C PHE A 195 -2.96 10.31 2.21
N LEU A 196 -3.98 9.53 2.58
CA LEU A 196 -5.11 9.16 1.72
C LEU A 196 -6.09 10.33 1.49
N ASP A 197 -5.94 11.46 2.17
CA ASP A 197 -6.70 12.69 1.88
C ASP A 197 -6.21 13.38 0.59
N SER A 198 -5.05 12.99 0.06
CA SER A 198 -4.52 13.50 -1.20
C SER A 198 -5.27 12.92 -2.41
N PRO A 199 -5.95 13.76 -3.24
CA PRO A 199 -6.60 13.28 -4.45
C PRO A 199 -5.67 12.54 -5.42
N ARG A 200 -4.37 12.88 -5.41
CA ARG A 200 -3.35 12.23 -6.23
C ARG A 200 -3.08 10.80 -5.77
N ILE A 201 -3.00 10.58 -4.47
CA ILE A 201 -2.83 9.24 -3.88
C ILE A 201 -4.11 8.43 -4.09
N VAL A 202 -5.29 9.02 -3.89
CA VAL A 202 -6.59 8.37 -4.17
C VAL A 202 -6.62 7.87 -5.62
N ALA A 203 -6.30 8.73 -6.59
CA ALA A 203 -6.28 8.34 -8.00
C ALA A 203 -5.26 7.23 -8.31
N ALA A 204 -4.08 7.29 -7.69
CA ALA A 204 -3.02 6.30 -7.88
C ALA A 204 -3.33 4.94 -7.23
N THR A 205 -4.25 4.90 -6.26
CA THR A 205 -4.65 3.67 -5.55
C THR A 205 -6.07 3.20 -5.86
N ALA A 206 -6.78 3.83 -6.80
CA ALA A 206 -8.17 3.49 -7.12
C ALA A 206 -8.32 2.22 -7.96
N ARG A 207 -7.32 1.86 -8.76
CA ARG A 207 -7.32 0.70 -9.66
C ARG A 207 -5.93 0.09 -9.77
N SER A 208 -5.84 -1.09 -10.38
CA SER A 208 -4.54 -1.73 -10.66
C SER A 208 -4.32 -1.85 -12.17
N ASP A 209 -3.28 -1.21 -12.69
CA ASP A 209 -2.81 -1.35 -14.06
C ASP A 209 -1.80 -2.51 -14.19
N PHE A 210 -1.35 -3.08 -13.08
CA PHE A 210 -0.43 -4.22 -13.01
C PHE A 210 -0.57 -4.95 -11.65
N GLN A 211 0.12 -6.11 -11.55
CA GLN A 211 0.27 -6.86 -10.31
C GLN A 211 1.76 -7.04 -9.99
N PHE A 212 2.16 -6.92 -8.74
CA PHE A 212 3.56 -7.15 -8.33
C PHE A 212 4.02 -8.59 -8.57
N SER A 213 3.09 -9.55 -8.60
CA SER A 213 3.38 -10.96 -8.95
C SER A 213 3.97 -11.10 -10.35
N ALA A 214 3.67 -10.19 -11.28
CA ALA A 214 4.23 -10.18 -12.64
C ALA A 214 5.77 -10.10 -12.64
N LEU A 215 6.39 -9.50 -11.61
CA LEU A 215 7.85 -9.49 -11.47
C LEU A 215 8.48 -10.90 -11.42
N ARG A 216 7.72 -11.94 -11.06
CA ARG A 216 8.19 -13.32 -10.96
C ARG A 216 7.97 -14.14 -12.23
N HIS A 217 6.95 -13.80 -12.99
CA HIS A 217 6.49 -14.63 -14.11
C HIS A 217 6.75 -13.98 -15.46
N ASP A 218 6.83 -12.65 -15.50
CA ASP A 218 7.01 -11.86 -16.70
C ASP A 218 8.20 -10.90 -16.55
N LEU A 219 8.76 -10.46 -17.70
CA LEU A 219 9.76 -9.40 -17.68
C LEU A 219 9.05 -8.06 -17.46
N THR A 220 9.02 -7.61 -16.21
CA THR A 220 8.31 -6.41 -15.79
C THR A 220 9.24 -5.42 -15.12
N SER A 221 9.07 -4.15 -15.42
CA SER A 221 9.79 -3.04 -14.77
C SER A 221 8.81 -2.16 -14.02
N ILE A 222 9.02 -1.97 -12.72
CA ILE A 222 8.20 -1.10 -11.89
C ILE A 222 9.10 -0.01 -11.30
N PHE A 223 8.76 1.25 -11.56
CA PHE A 223 9.40 2.42 -10.97
C PHE A 223 8.48 3.04 -9.93
N LEU A 224 8.96 3.16 -8.69
CA LEU A 224 8.25 3.83 -7.61
C LEU A 224 8.80 5.23 -7.45
N VAL A 225 8.05 6.23 -7.93
CA VAL A 225 8.42 7.64 -7.93
C VAL A 225 7.64 8.35 -6.84
N LEU A 226 8.11 8.18 -5.61
CA LEU A 226 7.52 8.75 -4.42
C LEU A 226 8.54 9.73 -3.81
N PRO A 227 8.37 11.04 -4.00
CA PRO A 227 9.23 12.04 -3.38
C PRO A 227 9.08 12.00 -1.86
N PRO A 228 10.12 12.39 -1.12
CA PRO A 228 10.09 12.44 0.36
C PRO A 228 9.10 13.45 0.89
#